data_598a4b5fb27a3d55b21db03a7e938ef3
#
_entry.id   598a4b5fb27a3d55b21db03a7e938ef3
#
_cell.length_a   1.000
_cell.length_b   1.000
_cell.length_c   1.000
_cell.angle_alpha   90.00
_cell.angle_beta   90.00
_cell.angle_gamma   90.00
#
_symmetry.space_group_name_H-M   'P 1'
#
loop_
_entity.id
_entity.type
_entity.pdbx_description
1 polymer ?
#
loop_
_entity_poly.entity_id
_entity_poly.type
_entity_poly.pdbx_seq_one_letter_code
_entity_poly.pdbx_strand_id
1 'polypeptide(L)'
;MRKVLLVWDVKSKGSPATLFYRALNGYDYKTKSGKNHSSGILDELPEGVWEFVSRSVLMVEAKHATKVERVFKEFSVHLEWRKFEVEI
;
A
#
# COMPACT_ATOMS: atom_id res chain seq x y z
N MET A 1 3.27 -2.03 -21.34
CA MET A 1 2.47 -2.41 -20.18
C MET A 1 2.07 -1.17 -19.37
N ARG A 2 0.81 -1.09 -19.00
CA ARG A 2 0.31 0.03 -18.19
C ARG A 2 0.58 -0.21 -16.72
N LYS A 3 1.13 0.79 -16.07
CA LYS A 3 1.33 0.79 -14.62
C LYS A 3 0.77 2.06 -14.02
N VAL A 4 0.52 2.00 -12.72
CA VAL A 4 0.02 3.12 -11.95
C VAL A 4 1.05 3.44 -10.87
N LEU A 5 1.40 4.72 -10.78
CA LEU A 5 2.21 5.23 -9.68
C LEU A 5 1.27 5.85 -8.64
N LEU A 6 1.39 5.41 -7.42
CA LEU A 6 0.71 5.98 -6.28
C LEU A 6 1.74 6.72 -5.45
N VAL A 7 1.54 8.01 -5.30
CA VAL A 7 2.46 8.91 -4.58
C VAL A 7 1.69 9.51 -3.42
N TRP A 8 2.24 9.47 -2.22
CA TRP A 8 1.51 9.96 -1.06
C TRP A 8 2.41 10.60 -0.02
N ASP A 9 1.76 11.36 0.85
CA ASP A 9 2.35 11.93 2.04
C ASP A 9 1.35 11.75 3.17
N VAL A 10 1.79 11.24 4.31
CA VAL A 10 0.92 11.00 5.46
C VAL A 10 0.84 12.29 6.29
N LYS A 11 -0.36 12.84 6.37
CA LYS A 11 -0.61 14.10 7.09
C LYS A 11 -0.77 13.91 8.60
N SER A 12 -1.30 12.76 9.01
CA SER A 12 -1.58 12.45 10.40
C SER A 12 -0.47 11.63 11.02
N LYS A 13 -0.16 11.92 12.28
CA LYS A 13 0.83 11.15 13.04
C LYS A 13 0.14 10.11 13.92
N GLY A 14 0.88 9.08 14.34
CA GLY A 14 0.39 8.08 15.27
C GLY A 14 -0.47 7.01 14.64
N SER A 15 -1.59 6.67 15.28
CA SER A 15 -2.42 5.53 14.89
C SER A 15 -2.90 5.53 13.44
N PRO A 16 -3.36 6.66 12.85
CA PRO A 16 -3.79 6.63 11.45
C PRO A 16 -2.67 6.23 10.49
N ALA A 17 -1.45 6.73 10.70
CA ALA A 17 -0.30 6.37 9.87
C ALA A 17 0.02 4.88 10.00
N THR A 18 0.05 4.38 11.23
CA THR A 18 0.31 2.97 11.50
C THR A 18 -0.74 2.08 10.84
N LEU A 19 -2.02 2.42 10.98
CA LEU A 19 -3.11 1.64 10.39
C LEU A 19 -3.06 1.63 8.87
N PHE A 20 -2.72 2.76 8.26
CA PHE A 20 -2.55 2.84 6.81
C PHE A 20 -1.46 1.89 6.33
N TYR A 21 -0.27 1.95 6.94
CA TYR A 21 0.83 1.08 6.53
C TYR A 21 0.56 -0.39 6.82
N ARG A 22 -0.16 -0.71 7.88
CA ARG A 22 -0.60 -2.09 8.14
C ARG A 22 -1.58 -2.58 7.10
N ALA A 23 -2.52 -1.73 6.69
CA ALA A 23 -3.48 -2.08 5.64
C ALA A 23 -2.79 -2.29 4.29
N LEU A 24 -1.74 -1.52 4.01
CA LEU A 24 -0.99 -1.61 2.77
C LEU A 24 -0.03 -2.79 2.76
N ASN A 25 0.83 -2.88 3.76
CA ASN A 25 1.96 -3.83 3.82
C ASN A 25 1.73 -5.05 4.70
N GLY A 26 0.69 -5.03 5.52
CA GLY A 26 0.58 -6.00 6.59
C GLY A 26 1.54 -5.69 7.73
N TYR A 27 1.61 -6.56 8.70
CA TYR A 27 2.54 -6.41 9.81
C TYR A 27 2.84 -7.75 10.47
N ASP A 28 4.01 -7.83 11.06
CA ASP A 28 4.43 -9.02 11.80
C ASP A 28 4.10 -8.85 13.28
N TYR A 29 3.72 -9.94 13.92
CA TYR A 29 3.46 -9.95 15.35
C TYR A 29 3.88 -11.30 15.94
N LYS A 30 4.15 -11.30 17.25
CA LYS A 30 4.52 -12.52 17.97
C LYS A 30 3.38 -12.99 18.84
N THR A 31 3.15 -14.29 18.86
CA THR A 31 2.25 -14.96 19.78
C THR A 31 3.03 -16.03 20.54
N LYS A 32 2.37 -16.71 21.47
CA LYS A 32 2.98 -17.85 22.18
C LYS A 32 3.44 -18.96 21.25
N SER A 33 2.82 -19.09 20.08
CA SER A 33 3.15 -20.11 19.09
C SER A 33 4.23 -19.66 18.09
N GLY A 34 4.76 -18.44 18.21
CA GLY A 34 5.83 -17.93 17.34
C GLY A 34 5.49 -16.66 16.63
N LYS A 35 6.21 -16.42 15.54
CA LYS A 35 6.01 -15.24 14.70
C LYS A 35 4.87 -15.48 13.72
N ASN A 36 4.01 -14.45 13.55
CA ASN A 36 2.90 -14.47 12.61
C ASN A 36 2.91 -13.19 11.78
N HIS A 37 2.25 -13.23 10.64
CA HIS A 37 2.09 -12.09 9.76
C HIS A 37 0.61 -11.84 9.49
N SER A 38 0.17 -10.59 9.66
CA SER A 38 -1.15 -10.16 9.24
C SER A 38 -1.03 -9.51 7.88
N SER A 39 -1.76 -10.00 6.89
CA SER A 39 -1.64 -9.56 5.51
C SER A 39 -2.17 -8.16 5.28
N GLY A 40 -1.43 -7.37 4.49
CA GLY A 40 -1.91 -6.14 3.89
C GLY A 40 -2.38 -6.42 2.47
N ILE A 41 -2.85 -5.36 1.80
CA ILE A 41 -3.37 -5.52 0.43
C ILE A 41 -2.29 -5.99 -0.54
N LEU A 42 -1.05 -5.57 -0.36
CA LEU A 42 0.05 -5.96 -1.26
C LEU A 42 0.36 -7.46 -1.18
N ASP A 43 0.15 -8.06 -0.01
CA ASP A 43 0.34 -9.50 0.15
C ASP A 43 -0.67 -10.33 -0.63
N GLU A 44 -1.83 -9.75 -0.95
CA GLU A 44 -2.89 -10.41 -1.70
C GLU A 44 -2.70 -10.36 -3.22
N LEU A 45 -1.73 -9.57 -3.68
CA LEU A 45 -1.46 -9.42 -5.10
C LEU A 45 -0.47 -10.47 -5.58
N PRO A 46 -0.53 -10.86 -6.86
CA PRO A 46 0.46 -11.77 -7.43
C PRO A 46 1.87 -11.22 -7.28
N GLU A 47 2.84 -12.10 -7.18
CA GLU A 47 4.24 -11.72 -7.09
C GLU A 47 4.67 -10.96 -8.35
N GLY A 48 5.44 -9.89 -8.15
CA GLY A 48 6.02 -9.12 -9.24
C GLY A 48 5.12 -8.06 -9.86
N VAL A 49 3.86 -7.90 -9.39
CA VAL A 49 2.95 -6.91 -9.96
C VAL A 49 3.07 -5.53 -9.33
N TRP A 50 3.85 -5.40 -8.27
CA TRP A 50 4.05 -4.13 -7.58
C TRP A 50 5.48 -4.01 -7.07
N GLU A 51 5.93 -2.78 -6.90
CA GLU A 51 7.21 -2.49 -6.26
C GLU A 51 7.21 -1.08 -5.66
N PHE A 52 7.94 -0.91 -4.58
CA PHE A 52 8.19 0.42 -4.04
C PHE A 52 9.33 1.07 -4.85
N VAL A 53 9.01 2.22 -5.45
CA VAL A 53 10.02 3.02 -6.14
C VAL A 53 10.80 3.87 -5.13
N SER A 54 10.10 4.31 -4.08
CA SER A 54 10.67 4.99 -2.94
C SER A 54 9.76 4.77 -1.74
N ARG A 55 10.07 5.40 -0.59
CA ARG A 55 9.28 5.25 0.63
C ARG A 55 7.80 5.63 0.46
N SER A 56 7.53 6.59 -0.42
CA SER A 56 6.18 7.11 -0.62
C SER A 56 5.74 7.05 -2.08
N VAL A 57 6.34 6.14 -2.84
CA VAL A 57 5.97 5.91 -4.24
C VAL A 57 5.87 4.42 -4.49
N LEU A 58 4.68 3.98 -4.84
CA LEU A 58 4.39 2.58 -5.16
C LEU A 58 4.01 2.48 -6.62
N MET A 59 4.64 1.58 -7.34
CA MET A 59 4.26 1.27 -8.72
C MET A 59 3.55 -0.07 -8.74
N VAL A 60 2.40 -0.13 -9.39
CA VAL A 60 1.59 -1.34 -9.49
C VAL A 60 1.02 -1.48 -10.89
N GLU A 61 0.94 -2.73 -11.38
CA GLU A 61 0.31 -2.98 -12.67
C GLU A 61 -1.14 -2.49 -12.67
N ALA A 62 -1.55 -1.82 -13.74
CA ALA A 62 -2.83 -1.13 -13.81
C ALA A 62 -4.03 -2.02 -13.45
N LYS A 63 -4.02 -3.28 -13.87
CA LYS A 63 -5.12 -4.21 -13.60
C LYS A 63 -5.30 -4.56 -12.12
N HIS A 64 -4.28 -4.33 -11.30
CA HIS A 64 -4.33 -4.58 -9.86
C HIS A 64 -4.43 -3.29 -9.04
N ALA A 65 -4.31 -2.14 -9.68
CA ALA A 65 -4.26 -0.85 -9.00
C ALA A 65 -5.52 -0.53 -8.20
N THR A 66 -6.69 -0.91 -8.71
CA THR A 66 -7.97 -0.62 -8.05
C THR A 66 -8.03 -1.17 -6.63
N LYS A 67 -7.48 -2.36 -6.41
CA LYS A 67 -7.44 -2.97 -5.07
C LYS A 67 -6.60 -2.15 -4.10
N VAL A 68 -5.45 -1.69 -4.58
CA VAL A 68 -4.53 -0.86 -3.77
C VAL A 68 -5.14 0.51 -3.51
N GLU A 69 -5.76 1.11 -4.52
CA GLU A 69 -6.41 2.42 -4.40
C GLU A 69 -7.51 2.43 -3.34
N ARG A 70 -8.17 1.31 -3.09
CA ARG A 70 -9.18 1.22 -2.02
C ARG A 70 -8.59 1.57 -0.67
N VAL A 71 -7.38 1.11 -0.38
CA VAL A 71 -6.69 1.43 0.87
C VAL A 71 -6.42 2.93 0.95
N PHE A 72 -5.94 3.52 -0.14
CA PHE A 72 -5.68 4.96 -0.20
C PHE A 72 -6.95 5.78 0.00
N LYS A 73 -8.06 5.36 -0.61
CA LYS A 73 -9.36 6.04 -0.44
C LYS A 73 -9.89 5.91 0.98
N GLU A 74 -9.72 4.75 1.58
CA GLU A 74 -10.14 4.49 2.96
C GLU A 74 -9.43 5.43 3.94
N PHE A 75 -8.17 5.72 3.70
CA PHE A 75 -7.35 6.57 4.56
C PHE A 75 -7.17 7.99 4.02
N SER A 76 -7.95 8.41 3.04
CA SER A 76 -7.74 9.68 2.33
C SER A 76 -7.79 10.91 3.22
N VAL A 77 -8.52 10.86 4.33
CA VAL A 77 -8.55 11.95 5.34
C VAL A 77 -7.17 12.20 5.94
N HIS A 78 -6.36 11.17 5.99
CA HIS A 78 -5.02 11.19 6.63
C HIS A 78 -3.88 11.29 5.62
N LEU A 79 -4.19 11.30 4.33
CA LEU A 79 -3.19 11.27 3.26
C LEU A 79 -3.36 12.43 2.29
N GLU A 80 -2.25 12.91 1.76
CA GLU A 80 -2.23 13.57 0.48
C GLU A 80 -1.69 12.56 -0.50
N TRP A 81 -2.47 12.20 -1.51
CA TRP A 81 -2.02 11.21 -2.46
C TRP A 81 -2.47 11.52 -3.87
N ARG A 82 -1.69 11.02 -4.83
CA ARG A 82 -1.94 11.20 -6.26
C ARG A 82 -1.69 9.90 -6.99
N LYS A 83 -2.39 9.75 -8.09
CA LYS A 83 -2.28 8.61 -8.98
C LYS A 83 -1.82 9.10 -10.35
N PHE A 84 -0.82 8.42 -10.90
CA PHE A 84 -0.33 8.68 -12.25
C PHE A 84 -0.34 7.38 -13.03
N GLU A 85 -0.90 7.42 -14.23
CA GLU A 85 -0.83 6.29 -15.14
C GLU A 85 0.40 6.44 -16.02
N VAL A 86 1.17 5.38 -16.15
CA VAL A 86 2.38 5.35 -16.96
C VAL A 86 2.38 4.15 -17.89
N GLU A 87 2.92 4.34 -19.07
CA GLU A 87 3.12 3.29 -20.03
C GLU A 87 4.60 2.93 -20.06
N ILE A 88 4.89 1.66 -19.90
CA ILE A 88 6.27 1.16 -19.88
C ILE A 88 6.49 0.14 -21.00
#